data_8fddcd32bd6ef9d535f74ec571c91721
#
_entry.id   8fddcd32bd6ef9d535f74ec571c91721
#
_cell.length_a   1.000
_cell.length_b   1.000
_cell.length_c   1.000
_cell.angle_alpha   90.00
_cell.angle_beta   90.00
_cell.angle_gamma   90.00
#
_symmetry.space_group_name_H-M   'P 1'
#
loop_
_entity.id
_entity.type
_entity.pdbx_description
1 polymer ?
#
loop_
_entity_poly.entity_id
_entity_poly.type
_entity_poly.pdbx_seq_one_letter_code
_entity_poly.pdbx_strand_id
1 'polypeptide(L)' 'MTAGLSLGEYCAITTAGGMELEDAIKMVWLRGNLMHNAVPEGKGGMAAVLGLSGEAVNEAIAYMEGVYVANYNCPGQ' A
#
# COMPACT_ATOMS: atom_id res chain seq x y z
N MET A 1 14.23 18.07 0.31
CA MET A 1 14.00 16.60 0.45
C MET A 1 12.52 16.35 0.61
N THR A 2 11.97 15.37 -0.07
CA THR A 2 10.57 14.95 0.02
C THR A 2 10.50 13.44 0.24
N ALA A 3 9.50 12.98 0.97
CA ALA A 3 9.25 11.58 1.20
C ALA A 3 7.74 11.31 1.23
N GLY A 4 7.34 10.14 0.84
CA GLY A 4 5.94 9.72 0.85
C GLY A 4 5.81 8.21 0.78
N LEU A 5 4.73 7.69 1.34
CA LEU A 5 4.40 6.27 1.35
C LEU A 5 3.17 6.03 0.49
N SER A 6 3.21 5.00 -0.35
CA SER A 6 2.09 4.58 -1.21
C SER A 6 1.61 5.74 -2.10
N LEU A 7 0.41 6.26 -1.90
CA LEU A 7 -0.11 7.42 -2.64
C LEU A 7 0.79 8.65 -2.45
N GLY A 8 1.32 8.87 -1.25
CA GLY A 8 2.21 9.99 -0.93
C GLY A 8 3.52 9.99 -1.69
N GLU A 9 3.99 8.83 -2.17
CA GLU A 9 5.19 8.73 -3.00
C GLU A 9 5.04 9.50 -4.32
N TYR A 10 3.88 9.46 -4.95
CA TYR A 10 3.58 10.27 -6.15
C TYR A 10 3.66 11.77 -5.85
N CYS A 11 3.14 12.20 -4.70
CA CYS A 11 3.25 13.58 -4.25
C CYS A 11 4.71 13.98 -4.02
N ALA A 12 5.49 13.13 -3.36
CA ALA A 12 6.90 13.37 -3.09
C ALA A 12 7.73 13.50 -4.37
N ILE A 13 7.51 12.60 -5.34
CA ILE A 13 8.20 12.61 -6.64
C ILE A 13 7.84 13.88 -7.43
N THR A 14 6.56 14.26 -7.46
CA THR A 14 6.07 15.45 -8.14
C THR A 14 6.66 16.72 -7.52
N THR A 15 6.65 16.81 -6.19
CA THR A 15 7.24 17.94 -5.45
C THR A 15 8.74 18.06 -5.67
N ALA A 16 9.44 16.95 -5.80
CA ALA A 16 10.87 16.90 -6.10
C ALA A 16 11.22 17.21 -7.57
N GLY A 17 10.22 17.40 -8.43
CA GLY A 17 10.42 17.69 -9.85
C GLY A 17 10.69 16.43 -10.71
N GLY A 18 10.45 15.24 -10.17
CA GLY A 18 10.64 13.98 -10.90
C GLY A 18 9.47 13.59 -11.80
N MET A 19 8.34 14.29 -11.70
CA MET A 19 7.14 14.06 -12.50
C MET A 19 6.37 15.37 -12.64
N GLU A 20 5.83 15.64 -13.81
CA GLU A 20 4.93 16.77 -14.02
C GLU A 20 3.61 16.54 -13.30
N LEU A 21 3.00 17.60 -12.75
CA LEU A 21 1.75 17.52 -11.99
C LEU A 21 0.63 16.85 -12.79
N GLU A 22 0.49 17.19 -14.06
CA GLU A 22 -0.54 16.62 -14.93
C GLU A 22 -0.38 15.12 -15.12
N ASP A 23 0.85 14.65 -15.31
CA ASP A 23 1.16 13.23 -15.43
C ASP A 23 0.94 12.49 -14.09
N ALA A 24 1.31 13.12 -12.98
CA ALA A 24 1.07 12.58 -11.64
C ALA A 24 -0.43 12.36 -11.37
N ILE A 25 -1.27 13.30 -11.76
CA ILE A 25 -2.74 13.18 -11.61
C ILE A 25 -3.27 12.01 -12.45
N LYS A 26 -2.82 11.88 -13.70
CA LYS A 26 -3.21 10.75 -14.57
C LYS A 26 -2.77 9.40 -13.99
N MET A 27 -1.53 9.33 -13.48
CA MET A 27 -0.98 8.12 -12.89
C MET A 27 -1.74 7.71 -11.62
N VAL A 28 -2.04 8.65 -10.74
CA VAL A 28 -2.80 8.39 -9.50
C VAL A 28 -4.22 7.94 -9.82
N TRP A 29 -4.86 8.54 -10.80
CA TRP A 29 -6.19 8.12 -11.26
C TRP A 29 -6.15 6.68 -11.80
N LEU A 30 -5.19 6.37 -12.67
CA LEU A 30 -5.01 5.02 -13.22
C LEU A 30 -4.74 4.02 -12.10
N ARG A 31 -3.84 4.35 -11.16
CA ARG A 31 -3.55 3.51 -9.99
C ARG A 31 -4.82 3.19 -9.21
N GLY A 32 -5.63 4.20 -8.90
CA GLY A 32 -6.88 4.03 -8.17
C GLY A 32 -7.84 3.07 -8.88
N ASN A 33 -8.00 3.22 -10.18
CA ASN A 33 -8.83 2.32 -11.00
C ASN A 33 -8.30 0.88 -11.03
N LEU A 34 -6.99 0.70 -11.22
CA LEU A 34 -6.37 -0.62 -11.23
C LEU A 34 -6.52 -1.32 -9.88
N MET A 35 -6.30 -0.60 -8.78
CA MET A 35 -6.47 -1.15 -7.43
C MET A 35 -7.93 -1.51 -7.14
N HIS A 36 -8.87 -0.66 -7.54
CA HIS A 36 -10.30 -0.91 -7.36
C HIS A 36 -10.77 -2.14 -8.13
N ASN A 37 -10.27 -2.33 -9.34
CA ASN A 37 -10.66 -3.44 -10.21
C ASN A 37 -9.85 -4.73 -10.00
N ALA A 38 -8.76 -4.68 -9.23
CA ALA A 38 -7.90 -5.84 -8.97
C ALA A 38 -8.61 -6.94 -8.18
N VAL A 39 -9.48 -6.55 -7.26
CA VAL A 39 -10.30 -7.46 -6.45
C VAL A 39 -11.74 -6.97 -6.48
N PRO A 40 -12.72 -7.85 -6.78
CA PRO A 40 -14.13 -7.47 -6.77
C PRO A 40 -14.54 -6.84 -5.43
N GLU A 41 -15.41 -5.84 -5.49
CA GLU A 41 -15.91 -5.15 -4.32
C GLU A 41 -16.52 -6.13 -3.29
N GLY A 42 -16.14 -5.99 -2.03
CA GLY A 42 -16.59 -6.87 -0.95
C GLY A 42 -15.89 -8.23 -0.88
N LYS A 43 -14.94 -8.54 -1.77
CA LYS A 43 -14.19 -9.82 -1.80
C LYS A 43 -12.82 -9.74 -1.17
N GLY A 44 -12.31 -8.55 -0.92
CA GLY A 44 -11.00 -8.34 -0.32
C GLY A 44 -11.03 -7.26 0.75
N GLY A 45 -9.96 -7.21 1.53
CA GLY A 45 -9.79 -6.20 2.56
C GLY A 45 -8.35 -6.14 3.03
N MET A 46 -8.03 -5.12 3.80
CA MET A 46 -6.73 -4.96 4.44
C MET A 46 -6.92 -4.57 5.90
N ALA A 47 -6.01 -5.04 6.73
CA ALA A 47 -5.95 -4.67 8.14
C ALA A 47 -4.52 -4.28 8.52
N ALA A 48 -4.39 -3.28 9.35
CA ALA A 48 -3.12 -2.92 9.96
C ALA A 48 -2.98 -3.65 11.30
N VAL A 49 -1.93 -4.46 11.42
CA VAL A 49 -1.59 -5.12 12.68
C VAL A 49 -0.57 -4.25 13.41
N LEU A 50 -0.88 -3.88 14.64
CA LEU A 50 -0.06 -3.03 15.48
C LEU A 50 0.41 -3.78 16.73
N GLY A 51 1.66 -3.59 17.12
CA GLY A 51 2.21 -4.13 18.36
C GLY A 51 2.71 -5.57 18.29
N LEU A 52 2.68 -6.21 17.12
CA LEU A 52 3.24 -7.55 16.91
C LEU A 52 4.48 -7.51 16.02
N SER A 53 5.38 -8.44 16.23
CA SER A 53 6.51 -8.68 15.32
C SER A 53 6.02 -9.30 14.01
N GLY A 54 6.78 -9.12 12.93
CA GLY A 54 6.48 -9.77 11.65
C GLY A 54 6.42 -11.31 11.77
N GLU A 55 7.27 -11.90 12.60
CA GLU A 55 7.26 -13.35 12.88
C GLU A 55 5.96 -13.79 13.53
N ALA A 56 5.50 -13.07 14.55
CA ALA A 56 4.24 -13.38 15.22
C ALA A 56 3.03 -13.23 14.28
N VAL A 57 3.05 -12.25 13.38
CA VAL A 57 2.01 -12.10 12.36
C VAL A 57 2.04 -13.27 11.37
N ASN A 58 3.23 -13.66 10.89
CA ASN A 58 3.38 -14.79 9.98
C ASN A 58 2.89 -16.10 10.61
N GLU A 59 3.20 -16.34 11.87
CA GLU A 59 2.68 -17.49 12.60
C GLU A 59 1.15 -17.47 12.71
N ALA A 60 0.58 -16.31 13.02
CA ALA A 60 -0.86 -16.16 13.17
C ALA A 60 -1.64 -16.44 11.88
N ILE A 61 -1.09 -16.05 10.72
CA ILE A 61 -1.74 -16.23 9.41
C ILE A 61 -1.34 -17.54 8.70
N ALA A 62 -0.39 -18.32 9.24
CA ALA A 62 0.17 -19.50 8.57
C ALA A 62 -0.87 -20.52 8.13
N TYR A 63 -2.00 -20.60 8.83
CA TYR A 63 -3.09 -21.55 8.55
C TYR A 63 -4.32 -20.90 7.90
N MET A 64 -4.21 -19.62 7.51
CA MET A 64 -5.30 -18.86 6.89
C MET A 64 -5.13 -18.87 5.37
N GLU A 65 -6.11 -19.38 4.64
CA GLU A 65 -6.12 -19.28 3.18
C GLU A 65 -6.48 -17.86 2.73
N GLY A 66 -5.78 -17.38 1.69
CA GLY A 66 -6.06 -16.07 1.08
C GLY A 66 -5.63 -14.86 1.92
N VAL A 67 -4.85 -15.08 2.98
CA VAL A 67 -4.32 -14.01 3.83
C VAL A 67 -2.81 -13.90 3.63
N TYR A 68 -2.34 -12.71 3.34
CA TYR A 68 -0.94 -12.43 3.02
C TYR A 68 -0.47 -11.15 3.70
N VAL A 69 0.79 -11.12 4.09
CA VAL A 69 1.42 -9.86 4.53
C VAL A 69 1.69 -9.01 3.29
N ALA A 70 1.06 -7.84 3.24
CA ALA A 70 1.28 -6.88 2.16
C ALA A 70 2.54 -6.04 2.39
N ASN A 71 2.78 -5.59 3.61
CA ASN A 71 3.92 -4.73 3.96
C ASN A 71 4.39 -4.96 5.39
N TYR A 72 5.69 -4.90 5.59
CA TYR A 72 6.33 -4.67 6.89
C TYR A 72 6.74 -3.20 6.94
N ASN A 73 5.89 -2.34 7.50
CA ASN A 73 6.09 -0.89 7.44
C ASN A 73 7.18 -0.40 8.38
N CYS A 74 7.21 -0.95 9.58
CA CYS A 74 8.23 -0.69 10.60
C CYS A 74 8.14 -1.77 11.69
N PRO A 75 9.07 -1.81 12.65
CA PRO A 75 8.96 -2.69 13.80
C PRO A 75 7.61 -2.50 14.50
N GLY A 76 6.84 -3.56 14.65
CA GLY A 76 5.50 -3.54 15.27
C GLY A 76 4.35 -3.09 14.37
N GLN A 77 4.60 -2.94 13.07
CA GLN A 77 3.54 -2.60 12.12
C GLN A 77 3.71 -3.35 10.80
#